data_f0f525984625b3fe6b4231b67d493c4b
#
_entry.id   f0f525984625b3fe6b4231b67d493c4b
#
_cell.length_a   1.000
_cell.length_b   1.000
_cell.length_c   1.000
_cell.angle_alpha   90.00
_cell.angle_beta   90.00
_cell.angle_gamma   90.00
#
_symmetry.space_group_name_H-M   'P 1'
#
loop_
_entity.id
_entity.type
_entity.pdbx_description
1 polymer ?
#
loop_
_entity_poly.entity_id
_entity_poly.type
_entity_poly.pdbx_seq_one_letter_code
_entity_poly.pdbx_strand_id
1 'polypeptide(L)'
;DVQCILTKKQGHATEIAQRLCDSGEELRFYACGGDGTANEVANGIIGYDNASMTVIPVGTGNDFLKNFGDDLDKFRDAENLWDGPQFPMDAIDVNGRIALTIACSGIDARVAADVHKYSESPLLDGKSSYIYSLAVNFLFKGIGSHWTVSLDDTVMEGDWSLVAVCN
;
A
#
# COMPACT_ATOMS: atom_id res chain seq x y z
N ASP A 1 -7.18 20.06 17.46
CA ASP A 1 -6.01 19.49 18.17
C ASP A 1 -5.33 18.43 17.32
N VAL A 2 -3.99 18.34 17.42
CA VAL A 2 -3.20 17.29 16.74
C VAL A 2 -2.72 16.28 17.75
N GLN A 3 -2.92 15.01 17.43
CA GLN A 3 -2.42 13.90 18.22
C GLN A 3 -1.43 13.07 17.37
N CYS A 4 -0.23 12.85 17.87
CA CYS A 4 0.76 11.98 17.24
C CYS A 4 0.75 10.61 17.94
N ILE A 5 0.54 9.54 17.16
CA ILE A 5 0.49 8.17 17.66
C ILE A 5 1.52 7.33 16.91
N LEU A 6 2.46 6.73 17.64
CA LEU A 6 3.46 5.86 17.06
C LEU A 6 2.93 4.43 16.91
N THR A 7 3.09 3.87 15.72
CA THR A 7 2.76 2.47 15.46
C THR A 7 3.84 1.55 16.04
N LYS A 8 3.45 0.36 16.49
CA LYS A 8 4.34 -0.60 17.18
C LYS A 8 4.62 -1.86 16.38
N LYS A 9 3.77 -2.18 15.42
CA LYS A 9 3.81 -3.42 14.63
C LYS A 9 3.04 -3.22 13.34
N GLN A 10 3.20 -4.14 12.41
CA GLN A 10 2.35 -4.21 11.22
C GLN A 10 0.88 -4.38 11.62
N GLY A 11 -0.02 -3.70 10.91
CA GLY A 11 -1.46 -3.67 11.20
C GLY A 11 -1.88 -2.71 12.31
N HIS A 12 -0.94 -2.12 13.05
CA HIS A 12 -1.29 -1.25 14.19
C HIS A 12 -1.90 0.08 13.74
N ALA A 13 -1.51 0.61 12.57
CA ALA A 13 -2.13 1.83 12.04
C ALA A 13 -3.60 1.60 11.68
N THR A 14 -3.95 0.42 11.15
CA THR A 14 -5.35 0.02 10.90
C THR A 14 -6.15 -0.03 12.20
N GLU A 15 -5.63 -0.72 13.23
CA GLU A 15 -6.29 -0.83 14.55
C GLU A 15 -6.53 0.55 15.20
N ILE A 16 -5.56 1.47 15.08
CA ILE A 16 -5.66 2.83 15.59
C ILE A 16 -6.73 3.62 14.85
N ALA A 17 -6.69 3.59 13.51
CA ALA A 17 -7.60 4.36 12.67
C ALA A 17 -9.04 3.93 12.89
N GLN A 18 -9.33 2.63 12.89
CA GLN A 18 -10.66 2.10 13.18
C GLN A 18 -11.19 2.57 14.55
N ARG A 19 -10.38 2.36 15.59
CA ARG A 19 -10.77 2.76 16.95
C ARG A 19 -11.07 4.26 17.08
N LEU A 20 -10.32 5.11 16.37
CA LEU A 20 -10.56 6.55 16.39
C LEU A 20 -11.82 6.91 15.60
N CYS A 21 -12.06 6.31 14.45
CA CYS A 21 -13.26 6.53 13.66
C CYS A 21 -14.54 6.12 14.39
N ASP A 22 -14.48 5.09 15.24
CA ASP A 22 -15.59 4.63 16.08
C ASP A 22 -16.09 5.71 17.08
N SER A 23 -15.29 6.74 17.35
CA SER A 23 -15.71 7.87 18.19
C SER A 23 -16.82 8.71 17.54
N GLY A 24 -16.97 8.64 16.22
CA GLY A 24 -17.90 9.45 15.44
C GLY A 24 -17.44 10.90 15.24
N GLU A 25 -16.27 11.29 15.74
CA GLU A 25 -15.68 12.61 15.49
C GLU A 25 -15.16 12.70 14.05
N GLU A 26 -15.22 13.90 13.47
CA GLU A 26 -14.62 14.13 12.15
C GLU A 26 -13.10 14.17 12.25
N LEU A 27 -12.44 13.29 11.53
CA LEU A 27 -11.02 13.03 11.66
C LEU A 27 -10.28 13.16 10.32
N ARG A 28 -9.08 13.76 10.40
CA ARG A 28 -8.14 13.75 9.29
C ARG A 28 -6.86 13.04 9.73
N PHE A 29 -6.56 11.93 9.08
CA PHE A 29 -5.37 11.13 9.35
C PHE A 29 -4.19 11.59 8.49
N TYR A 30 -3.04 11.79 9.11
CA TYR A 30 -1.77 12.07 8.45
C TYR A 30 -0.89 10.82 8.56
N ALA A 31 -0.87 10.01 7.52
CA ALA A 31 -0.08 8.79 7.47
C ALA A 31 1.41 9.13 7.25
N CYS A 32 2.15 9.31 8.33
CA CYS A 32 3.60 9.59 8.29
C CYS A 32 4.36 8.27 8.11
N GLY A 33 4.66 7.92 6.86
CA GLY A 33 5.29 6.64 6.54
C GLY A 33 5.47 6.43 5.05
N GLY A 34 5.70 5.18 4.65
CA GLY A 34 5.67 4.75 3.25
C GLY A 34 4.33 4.15 2.87
N ASP A 35 4.31 3.48 1.71
CA ASP A 35 3.10 2.88 1.12
C ASP A 35 2.38 1.91 2.06
N GLY A 36 3.15 1.14 2.86
CA GLY A 36 2.57 0.24 3.86
C GLY A 36 1.76 0.96 4.92
N THR A 37 2.27 2.07 5.46
CA THR A 37 1.57 2.88 6.47
C THR A 37 0.34 3.55 5.88
N ALA A 38 0.45 4.10 4.67
CA ALA A 38 -0.67 4.68 3.94
C ALA A 38 -1.78 3.65 3.72
N ASN A 39 -1.41 2.45 3.27
CA ASN A 39 -2.35 1.36 3.04
C ASN A 39 -3.02 0.85 4.34
N GLU A 40 -2.28 0.78 5.45
CA GLU A 40 -2.86 0.42 6.75
C GLU A 40 -3.88 1.44 7.23
N VAL A 41 -3.58 2.75 7.11
CA VAL A 41 -4.53 3.81 7.47
C VAL A 41 -5.77 3.73 6.59
N ALA A 42 -5.61 3.59 5.28
CA ALA A 42 -6.74 3.44 4.35
C ALA A 42 -7.65 2.26 4.72
N ASN A 43 -7.06 1.10 5.05
CA ASN A 43 -7.83 -0.07 5.52
C ASN A 43 -8.50 0.15 6.89
N GLY A 44 -8.03 1.11 7.66
CA GLY A 44 -8.64 1.48 8.94
C GLY A 44 -9.82 2.43 8.81
N ILE A 45 -9.81 3.29 7.78
CA ILE A 45 -10.84 4.33 7.62
C ILE A 45 -11.90 3.99 6.57
N ILE A 46 -11.69 2.94 5.77
CA ILE A 46 -12.65 2.57 4.73
C ILE A 46 -14.01 2.26 5.34
N GLY A 47 -15.09 2.83 4.77
CA GLY A 47 -16.45 2.68 5.27
C GLY A 47 -16.84 3.67 6.37
N TYR A 48 -15.94 4.57 6.77
CA TYR A 48 -16.23 5.65 7.71
C TYR A 48 -16.37 6.99 6.98
N ASP A 49 -17.54 7.60 7.02
CA ASP A 49 -17.82 8.89 6.38
C ASP A 49 -17.21 10.08 7.15
N ASN A 50 -16.83 9.87 8.42
CA ASN A 50 -16.24 10.87 9.30
C ASN A 50 -14.70 10.89 9.23
N ALA A 51 -14.10 10.22 8.26
CA ALA A 51 -12.64 10.09 8.18
C ALA A 51 -12.09 10.45 6.80
N SER A 52 -10.97 11.15 6.80
CA SER A 52 -10.15 11.39 5.61
C SER A 52 -8.68 11.15 5.92
N MET A 53 -7.85 10.97 4.88
CA MET A 53 -6.42 10.77 5.06
C MET A 53 -5.60 11.55 4.05
N THR A 54 -4.37 11.85 4.45
CA THR A 54 -3.27 12.25 3.57
C THR A 54 -1.99 11.53 3.98
N VAL A 55 -0.99 11.56 3.11
CA VAL A 55 0.30 10.88 3.34
C VAL A 55 1.41 11.92 3.49
N ILE A 56 2.22 11.78 4.52
CA ILE A 56 3.51 12.48 4.66
C ILE A 56 4.60 11.48 4.29
N PRO A 57 5.29 11.68 3.15
CA PRO A 57 6.18 10.68 2.57
C PRO A 57 7.52 10.63 3.31
N VAL A 58 7.70 9.63 4.15
CA VAL A 58 8.99 9.33 4.80
C VAL A 58 9.50 7.93 4.45
N GLY A 59 8.79 7.22 3.59
CA GLY A 59 9.20 5.92 3.04
C GLY A 59 10.10 6.06 1.80
N THR A 60 10.58 4.94 1.28
CA THR A 60 11.45 4.89 0.10
C THR A 60 10.71 4.86 -1.24
N GLY A 61 9.51 4.28 -1.30
CA GLY A 61 8.69 4.16 -2.51
C GLY A 61 7.75 5.34 -2.68
N ASN A 62 6.80 5.45 -1.78
CA ASN A 62 5.73 6.45 -1.77
C ASN A 62 4.95 6.47 -3.09
N ASP A 63 4.64 5.27 -3.59
CA ASP A 63 4.03 5.08 -4.92
C ASP A 63 2.63 5.70 -5.03
N PHE A 64 1.87 5.69 -3.93
CA PHE A 64 0.57 6.34 -3.86
C PHE A 64 0.62 7.81 -4.28
N LEU A 65 1.67 8.53 -3.86
CA LEU A 65 1.81 9.96 -4.14
C LEU A 65 2.15 10.27 -5.60
N LYS A 66 2.61 9.29 -6.37
CA LYS A 66 2.87 9.47 -7.81
C LYS A 66 1.59 9.79 -8.59
N ASN A 67 0.41 9.43 -8.07
CA ASN A 67 -0.88 9.79 -8.65
C ASN A 67 -1.14 11.30 -8.66
N PHE A 68 -0.40 12.08 -7.87
CA PHE A 68 -0.54 13.55 -7.78
C PHE A 68 0.44 14.31 -8.69
N GLY A 69 1.27 13.62 -9.47
CA GLY A 69 2.15 14.22 -10.47
C GLY A 69 3.05 15.33 -9.91
N ASP A 70 2.94 16.54 -10.48
CA ASP A 70 3.76 17.69 -10.12
C ASP A 70 3.48 18.22 -8.70
N ASP A 71 2.35 17.84 -8.09
CA ASP A 71 1.97 18.26 -6.73
C ASP A 71 2.66 17.42 -5.64
N LEU A 72 3.43 16.42 -6.00
CA LEU A 72 4.11 15.51 -5.07
C LEU A 72 4.94 16.24 -4.01
N ASP A 73 5.62 17.33 -4.39
CA ASP A 73 6.44 18.09 -3.45
C ASP A 73 5.62 18.81 -2.37
N LYS A 74 4.33 19.08 -2.60
CA LYS A 74 3.44 19.68 -1.60
C LYS A 74 3.21 18.76 -0.40
N PHE A 75 3.30 17.44 -0.59
CA PHE A 75 3.14 16.46 0.48
C PHE A 75 4.32 16.38 1.44
N ARG A 76 5.45 17.00 1.11
CA ARG A 76 6.64 17.07 1.98
C ARG A 76 6.57 18.17 3.02
N ASP A 77 5.65 19.10 2.84
CA ASP A 77 5.41 20.19 3.77
C ASP A 77 4.06 20.01 4.45
N ALA A 78 4.10 19.69 5.75
CA ALA A 78 2.91 19.44 6.54
C ALA A 78 1.97 20.68 6.61
N GLU A 79 2.50 21.89 6.50
CA GLU A 79 1.71 23.11 6.52
C GLU A 79 0.77 23.18 5.30
N ASN A 80 1.24 22.72 4.14
CA ASN A 80 0.41 22.67 2.93
C ASN A 80 -0.74 21.67 3.02
N LEU A 81 -0.63 20.67 3.90
CA LEU A 81 -1.61 19.59 4.02
C LEU A 81 -2.69 19.88 5.08
N TRP A 82 -2.42 20.82 5.98
CA TRP A 82 -3.27 21.07 7.15
C TRP A 82 -4.70 21.45 6.79
N ASP A 83 -4.85 22.41 5.88
CA ASP A 83 -6.13 22.91 5.40
C ASP A 83 -6.39 22.52 3.93
N GLY A 84 -5.69 21.51 3.42
CA GLY A 84 -5.84 21.05 2.05
C GLY A 84 -7.26 20.55 1.77
N PRO A 85 -7.72 20.67 0.51
CA PRO A 85 -9.04 20.19 0.11
C PRO A 85 -9.14 18.68 0.26
N GLN A 86 -10.35 18.21 0.54
CA GLN A 86 -10.69 16.79 0.53
C GLN A 86 -11.42 16.44 -0.76
N PHE A 87 -11.11 15.31 -1.34
CA PHE A 87 -11.79 14.78 -2.51
C PHE A 87 -11.86 13.25 -2.44
N PRO A 88 -12.92 12.66 -3.00
CA PRO A 88 -13.03 11.22 -3.03
C PRO A 88 -11.98 10.60 -3.93
N MET A 89 -11.50 9.43 -3.56
CA MET A 89 -10.61 8.62 -4.36
C MET A 89 -11.14 7.20 -4.42
N ASP A 90 -10.97 6.57 -5.58
CA ASP A 90 -11.23 5.15 -5.72
C ASP A 90 -10.15 4.32 -5.04
N ALA A 91 -10.49 3.11 -4.71
CA ALA A 91 -9.56 2.13 -4.15
C ALA A 91 -9.91 0.73 -4.67
N ILE A 92 -8.93 -0.16 -4.72
CA ILE A 92 -9.11 -1.54 -5.17
C ILE A 92 -9.50 -2.39 -3.97
N ASP A 93 -10.68 -3.02 -4.02
CA ASP A 93 -11.05 -4.05 -3.02
C ASP A 93 -10.53 -5.42 -3.45
N VAL A 94 -9.73 -6.02 -2.61
CA VAL A 94 -9.21 -7.37 -2.77
C VAL A 94 -9.73 -8.24 -1.62
N ASN A 95 -10.90 -8.84 -1.80
CA ASN A 95 -11.54 -9.70 -0.80
C ASN A 95 -11.71 -9.01 0.58
N GLY A 96 -12.18 -7.76 0.57
CA GLY A 96 -12.40 -6.96 1.78
C GLY A 96 -11.15 -6.27 2.33
N ARG A 97 -10.06 -6.30 1.59
CA ARG A 97 -8.84 -5.56 1.89
C ARG A 97 -8.54 -4.53 0.81
N ILE A 98 -8.27 -3.30 1.21
CA ILE A 98 -8.06 -2.20 0.28
C ILE A 98 -6.59 -2.12 -0.16
N ALA A 99 -6.40 -1.92 -1.47
CA ALA A 99 -5.14 -1.49 -2.05
C ALA A 99 -5.32 -0.11 -2.71
N LEU A 100 -4.43 0.83 -2.40
CA LEU A 100 -4.52 2.22 -2.87
C LEU A 100 -4.02 2.40 -4.29
N THR A 101 -3.04 1.61 -4.72
CA THR A 101 -2.32 1.84 -5.97
C THR A 101 -2.41 0.64 -6.90
N ILE A 102 -2.05 -0.53 -6.42
CA ILE A 102 -1.96 -1.76 -7.21
C ILE A 102 -2.27 -2.99 -6.38
N ALA A 103 -3.02 -3.90 -6.96
CA ALA A 103 -3.16 -5.27 -6.49
C ALA A 103 -2.61 -6.21 -7.56
N CYS A 104 -1.61 -7.00 -7.22
CA CYS A 104 -0.98 -7.90 -8.19
C CYS A 104 -0.81 -9.31 -7.66
N SER A 105 -0.73 -10.25 -8.61
CA SER A 105 -0.40 -11.65 -8.37
C SER A 105 0.62 -12.10 -9.41
N GLY A 106 1.49 -13.04 -9.04
CA GLY A 106 2.54 -13.54 -9.91
C GLY A 106 3.94 -13.28 -9.38
N ILE A 107 4.87 -13.00 -10.28
CA ILE A 107 6.29 -12.85 -9.92
C ILE A 107 6.51 -11.69 -8.96
N ASP A 108 5.88 -10.54 -9.17
CA ASP A 108 6.05 -9.36 -8.31
C ASP A 108 5.56 -9.61 -6.89
N ALA A 109 4.38 -10.22 -6.75
CA ALA A 109 3.84 -10.58 -5.44
C ALA A 109 4.74 -11.58 -4.70
N ARG A 110 5.32 -12.56 -5.42
CA ARG A 110 6.28 -13.52 -4.85
C ARG A 110 7.57 -12.84 -4.42
N VAL A 111 8.12 -11.95 -5.26
CA VAL A 111 9.33 -11.19 -4.93
C VAL A 111 9.09 -10.31 -3.70
N ALA A 112 7.97 -9.59 -3.64
CA ALA A 112 7.62 -8.75 -2.50
C ALA A 112 7.50 -9.58 -1.19
N ALA A 113 6.83 -10.72 -1.23
CA ALA A 113 6.69 -11.62 -0.08
C ALA A 113 8.06 -12.16 0.39
N ASP A 114 8.93 -12.55 -0.54
CA ASP A 114 10.25 -13.08 -0.22
C ASP A 114 11.21 -11.99 0.30
N VAL A 115 11.10 -10.73 -0.18
CA VAL A 115 11.91 -9.61 0.33
C VAL A 115 11.72 -9.44 1.84
N HIS A 116 10.49 -9.45 2.32
CA HIS A 116 10.22 -9.37 3.76
C HIS A 116 10.89 -10.50 4.55
N LYS A 117 10.87 -11.71 4.01
CA LYS A 117 11.50 -12.88 4.62
C LYS A 117 13.03 -12.76 4.67
N TYR A 118 13.64 -12.21 3.63
CA TYR A 118 15.11 -12.08 3.55
C TYR A 118 15.64 -10.81 4.24
N SER A 119 14.82 -9.76 4.39
CA SER A 119 15.20 -8.54 5.11
C SER A 119 15.37 -8.74 6.62
N GLU A 120 14.85 -9.84 7.18
CA GLU A 120 15.10 -10.25 8.56
C GLU A 120 16.49 -10.91 8.75
N SER A 121 17.20 -11.20 7.65
CA SER A 121 18.52 -11.81 7.71
C SER A 121 19.58 -10.76 8.07
N PRO A 122 20.44 -10.99 9.07
CA PRO A 122 21.51 -10.06 9.46
C PRO A 122 22.61 -9.88 8.41
N LEU A 123 22.58 -10.68 7.34
CA LEU A 123 23.58 -10.68 6.26
C LEU A 123 23.16 -9.87 5.03
N LEU A 124 21.89 -9.44 4.94
CA LEU A 124 21.33 -8.78 3.77
C LEU A 124 20.70 -7.45 4.20
N ASP A 125 21.11 -6.37 3.56
CA ASP A 125 20.38 -5.09 3.66
C ASP A 125 19.14 -5.08 2.74
N GLY A 126 18.30 -4.08 2.86
CA GLY A 126 17.02 -4.02 2.12
C GLY A 126 17.17 -4.10 0.59
N LYS A 127 18.25 -3.55 0.02
CA LYS A 127 18.51 -3.60 -1.43
C LYS A 127 19.02 -4.97 -1.85
N SER A 128 19.94 -5.54 -1.07
CA SER A 128 20.48 -6.87 -1.32
C SER A 128 19.41 -7.96 -1.17
N SER A 129 18.51 -7.83 -0.21
CA SER A 129 17.36 -8.73 -0.02
C SER A 129 16.43 -8.73 -1.23
N TYR A 130 16.19 -7.56 -1.83
CA TYR A 130 15.39 -7.44 -3.04
C TYR A 130 16.02 -8.13 -4.23
N ILE A 131 17.32 -7.86 -4.50
CA ILE A 131 18.06 -8.48 -5.60
C ILE A 131 18.15 -10.01 -5.41
N TYR A 132 18.39 -10.45 -4.18
CA TYR A 132 18.43 -11.88 -3.86
C TYR A 132 17.08 -12.56 -4.08
N SER A 133 16.00 -11.95 -3.61
CA SER A 133 14.64 -12.45 -3.83
C SER A 133 14.30 -12.53 -5.33
N LEU A 134 14.63 -11.50 -6.09
CA LEU A 134 14.44 -11.48 -7.54
C LEU A 134 15.19 -12.62 -8.21
N ALA A 135 16.47 -12.81 -7.88
CA ALA A 135 17.31 -13.87 -8.45
C ALA A 135 16.78 -15.27 -8.11
N VAL A 136 16.38 -15.50 -6.87
CA VAL A 136 15.81 -16.79 -6.45
C VAL A 136 14.49 -17.08 -7.17
N ASN A 137 13.60 -16.11 -7.27
CA ASN A 137 12.33 -16.28 -7.97
C ASN A 137 12.53 -16.54 -9.46
N PHE A 138 13.44 -15.81 -10.09
CA PHE A 138 13.72 -15.97 -11.52
C PHE A 138 14.41 -17.30 -11.85
N LEU A 139 15.40 -17.71 -11.06
CA LEU A 139 16.23 -18.88 -11.38
C LEU A 139 15.61 -20.21 -10.92
N PHE A 140 14.88 -20.21 -9.82
CA PHE A 140 14.45 -21.44 -9.18
C PHE A 140 12.93 -21.67 -9.14
N LYS A 141 12.12 -20.62 -9.17
CA LYS A 141 10.66 -20.75 -9.06
C LYS A 141 9.91 -20.57 -10.39
N GLY A 142 10.62 -20.18 -11.45
CA GLY A 142 10.03 -19.91 -12.77
C GLY A 142 9.29 -18.57 -12.82
N ILE A 143 9.09 -18.07 -14.04
CA ILE A 143 8.54 -16.73 -14.27
C ILE A 143 7.02 -16.76 -14.39
N GLY A 144 6.46 -17.83 -14.95
CA GLY A 144 5.03 -17.95 -15.26
C GLY A 144 4.31 -19.00 -14.43
N SER A 145 3.01 -18.84 -14.35
CA SER A 145 2.07 -19.84 -13.83
C SER A 145 0.83 -19.86 -14.72
N HIS A 146 0.21 -21.02 -14.84
CA HIS A 146 -1.03 -21.17 -15.59
C HIS A 146 -2.19 -20.66 -14.76
N TRP A 147 -2.92 -19.66 -15.28
CA TRP A 147 -4.03 -19.04 -14.58
C TRP A 147 -5.22 -18.88 -15.50
N THR A 148 -6.39 -18.92 -14.89
CA THR A 148 -7.63 -18.44 -15.50
C THR A 148 -7.98 -17.10 -14.87
N VAL A 149 -8.06 -16.06 -15.69
CA VAL A 149 -8.44 -14.71 -15.27
C VAL A 149 -9.83 -14.42 -15.82
N SER A 150 -10.77 -14.14 -14.93
CA SER A 150 -12.12 -13.70 -15.31
C SER A 150 -12.26 -12.21 -15.05
N LEU A 151 -12.65 -11.48 -16.08
CA LEU A 151 -12.91 -10.04 -16.03
C LEU A 151 -14.29 -9.79 -16.64
N ASP A 152 -15.26 -9.49 -15.80
CA ASP A 152 -16.67 -9.43 -16.16
C ASP A 152 -17.10 -10.69 -16.91
N ASP A 153 -17.55 -10.56 -18.16
CA ASP A 153 -17.98 -11.68 -19.01
C ASP A 153 -16.84 -12.31 -19.82
N THR A 154 -15.62 -11.83 -19.67
CA THR A 154 -14.45 -12.31 -20.43
C THR A 154 -13.61 -13.24 -19.55
N VAL A 155 -13.31 -14.43 -20.08
CA VAL A 155 -12.41 -15.40 -19.45
C VAL A 155 -11.17 -15.56 -20.31
N MET A 156 -10.00 -15.40 -19.70
CA MET A 156 -8.70 -15.57 -20.34
C MET A 156 -7.95 -16.68 -19.61
N GLU A 157 -7.43 -17.64 -20.36
CA GLU A 157 -6.64 -18.75 -19.83
C GLU A 157 -5.26 -18.76 -20.48
N GLY A 158 -4.22 -18.95 -19.71
CA GLY A 158 -2.85 -18.97 -20.24
C GLY A 158 -1.77 -18.93 -19.16
N ASP A 159 -0.54 -18.92 -19.65
CA ASP A 159 0.65 -18.78 -18.82
C ASP A 159 1.02 -17.29 -18.67
N TRP A 160 0.84 -16.79 -17.46
CA TRP A 160 1.07 -15.37 -17.14
C TRP A 160 2.20 -15.23 -16.14
N SER A 161 3.03 -14.23 -16.34
CA SER A 161 4.06 -13.87 -15.35
C SER A 161 3.51 -12.98 -14.25
N LEU A 162 2.53 -12.15 -14.60
CA LEU A 162 1.93 -11.14 -13.74
C LEU A 162 0.50 -10.87 -14.16
N VAL A 163 -0.39 -10.77 -13.18
CA VAL A 163 -1.71 -10.16 -13.33
C VAL A 163 -1.79 -9.01 -12.33
N ALA A 164 -2.14 -7.83 -12.79
CA ALA A 164 -2.21 -6.63 -11.96
C ALA A 164 -3.50 -5.85 -12.25
N VAL A 165 -4.09 -5.32 -11.18
CA VAL A 165 -5.16 -4.31 -11.21
C VAL A 165 -4.56 -3.04 -10.64
N CYS A 166 -4.64 -1.95 -11.37
CA CYS A 166 -4.09 -0.65 -10.98
C CYS A 166 -5.22 0.36 -10.80
N ASN A 167 -5.03 1.26 -9.83
CA ASN A 167 -5.90 2.41 -9.59
C ASN A 167 -5.30 3.66 -10.21
#